data_e4584978c1a0d8f9d62e1a4979ee9913
#
_entry.id   e4584978c1a0d8f9d62e1a4979ee9913
#
_cell.length_a   1.000
_cell.length_b   1.000
_cell.length_c   1.000
_cell.angle_alpha   90.00
_cell.angle_beta   90.00
_cell.angle_gamma   90.00
#
_symmetry.space_group_name_H-M   'P 1'
#
loop_
_entity.id
_entity.type
_entity.pdbx_description
1 polymer ?
#
loop_
_entity_poly.entity_id
_entity_poly.type
_entity_poly.pdbx_seq_one_letter_code
_entity_poly.pdbx_strand_id
1 'polypeptide(L)'
;MEADGLWAAPPGTDGLHISTMRALVHAASNRPAMAKRAVFIVGDAERLVSQEGSDQAANTFLKLLEEPPPGTTLILTSSEAGSLLPTIKSRVVSIRVPSVARVDLEAFLDDAAVQRRLGATAREETVARAGGAPGSLFGADSIAASYAAARRLLDAALQPSAPAGATERIKAAARLGVAGARGAFSDMLDALTVLLHDRTRKMVAAGHESDARRTAMALVLVENAKLRAHGNVSPQLLGASLIGALHETLRP
;
A
#
# COMPACT_ATOMS: atom_id res chain seq x y z
N MET A 1 -10.24 -5.83 -22.26
CA MET A 1 -11.45 -5.48 -21.48
C MET A 1 -11.97 -6.80 -20.96
N GLU A 2 -11.80 -7.02 -19.69
CA GLU A 2 -12.37 -8.21 -19.04
C GLU A 2 -13.88 -8.06 -18.94
N ALA A 3 -14.60 -9.18 -18.91
CA ALA A 3 -16.08 -9.22 -18.96
C ALA A 3 -16.75 -8.43 -17.81
N ASP A 4 -16.01 -8.13 -16.75
CA ASP A 4 -16.51 -7.49 -15.52
C ASP A 4 -16.28 -5.96 -15.51
N GLY A 5 -15.79 -5.36 -16.59
CA GLY A 5 -15.49 -3.92 -16.63
C GLY A 5 -14.28 -3.50 -15.81
N LEU A 6 -13.47 -4.42 -15.33
CA LEU A 6 -12.22 -4.17 -14.63
C LEU A 6 -11.06 -4.02 -15.63
N TRP A 7 -10.29 -2.96 -15.47
CA TRP A 7 -9.03 -2.77 -16.18
C TRP A 7 -7.90 -2.80 -15.15
N ALA A 8 -7.14 -3.86 -15.17
CA ALA A 8 -5.97 -4.00 -14.32
C ALA A 8 -4.70 -3.69 -15.11
N ALA A 9 -3.72 -3.11 -14.46
CA ALA A 9 -2.38 -3.02 -14.99
C ALA A 9 -1.80 -4.46 -15.12
N PRO A 10 -1.00 -4.75 -16.15
CA PRO A 10 -0.33 -6.04 -16.25
C PRO A 10 0.49 -6.36 -15.00
N PRO A 11 0.54 -7.63 -14.56
CA PRO A 11 1.35 -8.03 -13.41
C PRO A 11 2.79 -7.56 -13.54
N GLY A 12 3.33 -6.94 -12.47
CA GLY A 12 4.72 -6.46 -12.45
C GLY A 12 4.93 -5.05 -12.98
N THR A 13 3.87 -4.30 -13.26
CA THR A 13 3.95 -2.91 -13.70
C THR A 13 3.51 -1.96 -12.60
N ASP A 14 4.39 -1.00 -12.26
CA ASP A 14 4.16 0.00 -11.20
C ASP A 14 3.56 1.31 -11.73
N GLY A 15 2.61 1.26 -12.64
CA GLY A 15 2.01 2.47 -13.16
C GLY A 15 0.71 2.24 -13.91
N LEU A 16 -0.16 3.23 -13.91
CA LEU A 16 -1.33 3.25 -14.79
C LEU A 16 -0.83 3.49 -16.21
N HIS A 17 -0.93 2.45 -17.05
CA HIS A 17 -0.49 2.53 -18.45
C HIS A 17 -1.34 3.50 -19.26
N ILE A 18 -0.70 4.12 -20.27
CA ILE A 18 -1.36 4.97 -21.28
C ILE A 18 -2.56 4.25 -21.91
N SER A 19 -2.44 2.93 -22.14
CA SER A 19 -3.53 2.12 -22.70
C SER A 19 -4.75 2.06 -21.78
N THR A 20 -4.55 1.92 -20.47
CA THR A 20 -5.63 1.89 -19.47
C THR A 20 -6.33 3.25 -19.38
N MET A 21 -5.56 4.35 -19.39
CA MET A 21 -6.14 5.69 -19.40
C MET A 21 -6.91 5.99 -20.69
N ARG A 22 -6.41 5.57 -21.86
CA ARG A 22 -7.14 5.69 -23.12
C ARG A 22 -8.43 4.87 -23.11
N ALA A 23 -8.39 3.64 -22.59
CA ALA A 23 -9.57 2.80 -22.44
C ALA A 23 -10.61 3.44 -21.50
N LEU A 24 -10.18 4.00 -20.37
CA LEU A 24 -11.03 4.74 -19.45
C LEU A 24 -11.70 5.94 -20.12
N VAL A 25 -10.93 6.78 -20.83
CA VAL A 25 -11.45 7.95 -21.54
C VAL A 25 -12.43 7.52 -22.64
N HIS A 26 -12.11 6.47 -23.38
CA HIS A 26 -13.02 5.93 -24.41
C HIS A 26 -14.32 5.41 -23.78
N ALA A 27 -14.23 4.67 -22.69
CA ALA A 27 -15.41 4.16 -21.98
C ALA A 27 -16.26 5.30 -21.38
N ALA A 28 -15.61 6.33 -20.84
CA ALA A 28 -16.29 7.49 -20.26
C ALA A 28 -16.98 8.36 -21.33
N SER A 29 -16.46 8.39 -22.56
CA SER A 29 -17.05 9.11 -23.69
C SER A 29 -18.34 8.46 -24.23
N ASN A 30 -18.56 7.18 -23.92
CA ASN A 30 -19.77 6.47 -24.33
C ASN A 30 -20.87 6.67 -23.30
N ARG A 31 -22.08 7.00 -23.75
CA ARG A 31 -23.24 7.06 -22.86
C ARG A 31 -23.59 5.65 -22.36
N PRO A 32 -23.88 5.49 -21.06
CA PRO A 32 -24.32 4.19 -20.56
C PRO A 32 -25.64 3.79 -21.24
N ALA A 33 -25.68 2.57 -21.80
CA ALA A 33 -26.84 2.09 -22.54
C ALA A 33 -28.06 1.77 -21.64
N MET A 34 -27.80 1.44 -20.36
CA MET A 34 -28.81 0.91 -19.43
C MET A 34 -28.96 1.73 -18.14
N ALA A 35 -28.17 2.79 -17.95
CA ALA A 35 -28.16 3.58 -16.73
C ALA A 35 -28.14 5.09 -17.02
N LYS A 36 -28.65 5.89 -16.06
CA LYS A 36 -28.62 7.36 -16.17
C LYS A 36 -27.24 7.95 -15.86
N ARG A 37 -26.36 7.19 -15.19
CA ARG A 37 -25.03 7.64 -14.76
C ARG A 37 -24.00 6.52 -14.96
N ALA A 38 -22.79 6.91 -15.32
CA ALA A 38 -21.60 6.07 -15.31
C ALA A 38 -20.70 6.46 -14.14
N VAL A 39 -20.18 5.48 -13.41
CA VAL A 39 -19.23 5.70 -12.34
C VAL A 39 -17.94 4.96 -12.68
N PHE A 40 -16.83 5.66 -12.70
CA PHE A 40 -15.50 5.10 -12.92
C PHE A 40 -14.68 5.26 -11.65
N ILE A 41 -14.06 4.18 -11.21
CA ILE A 41 -13.20 4.17 -10.01
C ILE A 41 -11.77 3.93 -10.47
N VAL A 42 -10.88 4.85 -10.11
CA VAL A 42 -9.43 4.75 -10.36
C VAL A 42 -8.76 4.51 -9.02
N GLY A 43 -8.28 3.29 -8.80
CA GLY A 43 -7.53 2.90 -7.62
C GLY A 43 -6.08 3.40 -7.69
N ASP A 44 -5.47 3.67 -6.54
CA ASP A 44 -4.05 4.05 -6.40
C ASP A 44 -3.67 5.20 -7.36
N ALA A 45 -4.43 6.28 -7.33
CA ALA A 45 -4.26 7.39 -8.27
C ALA A 45 -2.91 8.13 -8.13
N GLU A 46 -2.19 7.93 -7.02
CA GLU A 46 -0.79 8.36 -6.84
C GLU A 46 0.17 7.70 -7.82
N ARG A 47 -0.18 6.52 -8.35
CA ARG A 47 0.61 5.82 -9.37
C ARG A 47 0.51 6.44 -10.77
N LEU A 48 -0.32 7.47 -10.93
CA LEU A 48 -0.36 8.32 -12.15
C LEU A 48 0.88 9.23 -12.28
N VAL A 49 1.87 9.08 -11.41
CA VAL A 49 3.11 9.86 -11.44
C VAL A 49 3.88 9.61 -12.73
N SER A 50 4.36 10.69 -13.32
CA SER A 50 5.15 10.73 -14.55
C SER A 50 6.36 9.80 -14.51
N GLN A 51 6.22 8.63 -15.10
CA GLN A 51 7.40 7.94 -15.65
C GLN A 51 7.72 8.55 -17.01
N GLU A 52 8.97 8.59 -17.44
CA GLU A 52 9.35 9.05 -18.77
C GLU A 52 8.43 8.42 -19.84
N GLY A 53 7.65 9.24 -20.55
CA GLY A 53 6.64 8.79 -21.50
C GLY A 53 5.19 8.69 -20.99
N SER A 54 4.92 8.90 -19.70
CA SER A 54 3.56 8.84 -19.12
C SER A 54 2.81 10.18 -19.13
N ASP A 55 3.47 11.28 -19.50
CA ASP A 55 2.87 12.61 -19.55
C ASP A 55 1.63 12.65 -20.46
N GLN A 56 1.63 11.86 -21.53
CA GLN A 56 0.49 11.76 -22.45
C GLN A 56 -0.72 11.07 -21.79
N ALA A 57 -0.53 10.08 -20.95
CA ALA A 57 -1.61 9.41 -20.22
C ALA A 57 -2.20 10.34 -19.16
N ALA A 58 -1.33 11.01 -18.40
CA ALA A 58 -1.73 12.00 -17.41
C ALA A 58 -2.52 13.16 -18.07
N ASN A 59 -2.03 13.71 -19.16
CA ASN A 59 -2.71 14.78 -19.89
C ASN A 59 -4.07 14.38 -20.46
N THR A 60 -4.19 13.13 -20.97
CA THR A 60 -5.47 12.61 -21.46
C THR A 60 -6.49 12.48 -20.33
N PHE A 61 -6.04 12.02 -19.17
CA PHE A 61 -6.89 11.89 -18.00
C PHE A 61 -7.27 13.24 -17.39
N LEU A 62 -6.37 14.22 -17.39
CA LEU A 62 -6.65 15.59 -16.94
C LEU A 62 -7.80 16.22 -17.72
N LYS A 63 -7.88 16.02 -19.04
CA LYS A 63 -9.00 16.49 -19.86
C LYS A 63 -10.32 15.88 -19.42
N LEU A 64 -10.34 14.57 -19.08
CA LEU A 64 -11.53 13.91 -18.58
C LEU A 64 -11.96 14.44 -17.21
N LEU A 65 -11.01 14.84 -16.35
CA LEU A 65 -11.29 15.46 -15.05
C LEU A 65 -11.82 16.90 -15.19
N GLU A 66 -11.32 17.64 -16.17
CA GLU A 66 -11.77 19.02 -16.45
C GLU A 66 -13.19 19.07 -17.02
N GLU A 67 -13.49 18.19 -17.96
CA GLU A 67 -14.74 18.17 -18.71
C GLU A 67 -15.32 16.74 -18.74
N PRO A 68 -15.80 16.22 -17.61
CA PRO A 68 -16.42 14.90 -17.60
C PRO A 68 -17.71 14.90 -18.42
N PRO A 69 -17.95 13.88 -19.24
CA PRO A 69 -19.20 13.77 -20.00
C PRO A 69 -20.43 13.82 -19.08
N PRO A 70 -21.57 14.36 -19.55
CA PRO A 70 -22.78 14.43 -18.74
C PRO A 70 -23.20 13.07 -18.16
N GLY A 71 -23.46 13.04 -16.86
CA GLY A 71 -23.80 11.80 -16.15
C GLY A 71 -22.61 10.92 -15.76
N THR A 72 -21.38 11.37 -15.95
CA THR A 72 -20.16 10.65 -15.55
C THR A 72 -19.69 11.13 -14.18
N THR A 73 -19.34 10.19 -13.31
CA THR A 73 -18.70 10.44 -12.02
C THR A 73 -17.37 9.69 -11.96
N LEU A 74 -16.31 10.40 -11.60
CA LEU A 74 -14.97 9.83 -11.43
C LEU A 74 -14.64 9.79 -9.92
N ILE A 75 -14.26 8.65 -9.41
CA ILE A 75 -13.81 8.45 -8.02
C ILE A 75 -12.35 8.02 -8.09
N LEU A 76 -11.46 8.80 -7.50
CA LEU A 76 -10.05 8.46 -7.36
C LEU A 76 -9.80 8.05 -5.93
N THR A 77 -9.12 6.93 -5.73
CA THR A 77 -8.62 6.56 -4.40
C THR A 77 -7.11 6.75 -4.35
N SER A 78 -6.60 7.16 -3.20
CA SER A 78 -5.17 7.32 -2.96
C SER A 78 -4.88 7.06 -1.49
N SER A 79 -3.83 6.31 -1.20
CA SER A 79 -3.28 6.14 0.14
C SER A 79 -2.39 7.32 0.53
N GLU A 80 -1.81 7.99 -0.45
CA GLU A 80 -0.90 9.12 -0.28
C GLU A 80 -1.36 10.34 -1.10
N ALA A 81 -2.35 11.07 -0.59
CA ALA A 81 -2.83 12.29 -1.24
C ALA A 81 -1.72 13.33 -1.50
N GLY A 82 -0.60 13.25 -0.73
CA GLY A 82 0.61 14.06 -0.95
C GLY A 82 1.26 13.83 -2.31
N SER A 83 1.28 12.58 -2.76
CA SER A 83 1.97 12.12 -3.99
C SER A 83 1.16 12.33 -5.27
N LEU A 84 -0.12 12.71 -5.17
CA LEU A 84 -0.92 13.06 -6.34
C LEU A 84 -0.36 14.30 -7.05
N LEU A 85 -0.36 14.28 -8.37
CA LEU A 85 0.02 15.43 -9.18
C LEU A 85 -0.79 16.66 -8.79
N PRO A 86 -0.16 17.85 -8.64
CA PRO A 86 -0.87 19.11 -8.34
C PRO A 86 -2.01 19.40 -9.32
N THR A 87 -1.82 19.02 -10.58
CA THR A 87 -2.79 19.16 -11.66
C THR A 87 -4.05 18.30 -11.44
N ILE A 88 -3.93 17.12 -10.84
CA ILE A 88 -5.07 16.28 -10.44
C ILE A 88 -5.72 16.87 -9.19
N LYS A 89 -4.93 17.24 -8.17
CA LYS A 89 -5.45 17.84 -6.93
C LYS A 89 -6.32 19.07 -7.15
N SER A 90 -5.98 19.90 -8.12
CA SER A 90 -6.75 21.13 -8.44
C SER A 90 -8.10 20.85 -9.09
N ARG A 91 -8.37 19.62 -9.53
CA ARG A 91 -9.57 19.22 -10.30
C ARG A 91 -10.46 18.21 -9.57
N VAL A 92 -10.11 17.85 -8.36
CA VAL A 92 -10.85 16.87 -7.56
C VAL A 92 -11.28 17.45 -6.21
N VAL A 93 -12.41 16.97 -5.71
CA VAL A 93 -12.84 17.25 -4.35
C VAL A 93 -12.27 16.17 -3.44
N SER A 94 -11.39 16.56 -2.50
CA SER A 94 -10.77 15.62 -1.57
C SER A 94 -11.72 15.25 -0.44
N ILE A 95 -11.96 13.96 -0.26
CA ILE A 95 -12.70 13.40 0.85
C ILE A 95 -11.74 12.51 1.64
N ARG A 96 -11.48 12.89 2.90
CA ARG A 96 -10.61 12.08 3.78
C ARG A 96 -11.44 10.95 4.38
N VAL A 97 -10.99 9.71 4.17
CA VAL A 97 -11.53 8.52 4.83
C VAL A 97 -10.62 8.17 6.00
N PRO A 98 -11.03 8.39 7.25
CA PRO A 98 -10.23 8.06 8.42
C PRO A 98 -10.19 6.54 8.64
N SER A 99 -9.21 6.07 9.40
CA SER A 99 -9.17 4.70 9.88
C SER A 99 -10.40 4.42 10.75
N VAL A 100 -10.96 3.21 10.62
CA VAL A 100 -12.10 2.75 11.41
C VAL A 100 -11.67 2.61 12.87
N ALA A 101 -12.48 3.11 13.80
CA ALA A 101 -12.24 2.98 15.23
C ALA A 101 -12.24 1.50 15.65
N ARG A 102 -11.48 1.17 16.70
CA ARG A 102 -11.37 -0.22 17.17
C ARG A 102 -12.73 -0.83 17.51
N VAL A 103 -13.61 -0.07 18.14
CA VAL A 103 -14.96 -0.53 18.52
C VAL A 103 -15.81 -0.88 17.29
N ASP A 104 -15.73 -0.06 16.24
CA ASP A 104 -16.48 -0.30 15.00
C ASP A 104 -15.88 -1.46 14.20
N LEU A 105 -14.56 -1.62 14.25
CA LEU A 105 -13.89 -2.76 13.65
C LEU A 105 -14.24 -4.07 14.37
N GLU A 106 -14.34 -4.05 15.69
CA GLU A 106 -14.78 -5.20 16.48
C GLU A 106 -16.23 -5.57 16.15
N ALA A 107 -17.13 -4.57 16.03
CA ALA A 107 -18.51 -4.78 15.59
C ALA A 107 -18.60 -5.34 14.16
N PHE A 108 -17.74 -4.85 13.25
CA PHE A 108 -17.63 -5.38 11.89
C PHE A 108 -17.21 -6.86 11.88
N LEU A 109 -16.30 -7.26 12.75
CA LEU A 109 -15.86 -8.65 12.89
C LEU A 109 -16.93 -9.57 13.51
N ASP A 110 -17.95 -9.02 14.16
CA ASP A 110 -19.10 -9.79 14.68
C ASP A 110 -20.14 -10.12 13.60
N ASP A 111 -20.06 -9.49 12.42
CA ASP A 111 -20.94 -9.80 11.31
C ASP A 111 -20.74 -11.25 10.82
N ALA A 112 -21.82 -12.00 10.72
CA ALA A 112 -21.77 -13.43 10.34
C ALA A 112 -21.22 -13.66 8.92
N ALA A 113 -21.39 -12.71 7.99
CA ALA A 113 -20.83 -12.82 6.63
C ALA A 113 -19.33 -12.58 6.65
N VAL A 114 -18.85 -11.65 7.48
CA VAL A 114 -17.43 -11.37 7.70
C VAL A 114 -16.76 -12.57 8.34
N GLN A 115 -17.33 -13.14 9.40
CA GLN A 115 -16.80 -14.33 10.07
C GLN A 115 -16.68 -15.53 9.14
N ARG A 116 -17.69 -15.76 8.28
CA ARG A 116 -17.63 -16.84 7.28
C ARG A 116 -16.48 -16.67 6.28
N ARG A 117 -16.11 -15.44 5.92
CA ARG A 117 -15.02 -15.16 4.98
C ARG A 117 -13.64 -15.22 5.62
N LEU A 118 -13.52 -14.79 6.87
CA LEU A 118 -12.22 -14.72 7.57
C LEU A 118 -11.81 -16.05 8.20
N GLY A 119 -12.78 -16.94 8.48
CA GLY A 119 -12.51 -18.17 9.22
C GLY A 119 -12.18 -17.93 10.70
N ALA A 120 -11.78 -18.99 11.40
CA ALA A 120 -11.44 -18.95 12.82
C ALA A 120 -10.03 -18.35 13.01
N THR A 121 -9.94 -17.03 13.16
CA THR A 121 -8.69 -16.33 13.48
C THR A 121 -8.85 -15.63 14.84
N ALA A 122 -7.76 -15.56 15.61
CA ALA A 122 -7.77 -14.85 16.89
C ALA A 122 -8.20 -13.38 16.68
N ARG A 123 -9.28 -12.97 17.39
CA ARG A 123 -9.92 -11.65 17.21
C ARG A 123 -8.92 -10.50 17.38
N GLU A 124 -8.10 -10.56 18.40
CA GLU A 124 -7.13 -9.51 18.71
C GLU A 124 -6.05 -9.38 17.62
N GLU A 125 -5.58 -10.50 17.10
CA GLU A 125 -4.63 -10.52 15.98
C GLU A 125 -5.28 -9.96 14.70
N THR A 126 -6.55 -10.28 14.46
CA THR A 126 -7.32 -9.78 13.30
C THR A 126 -7.51 -8.27 13.39
N VAL A 127 -7.89 -7.73 14.56
CA VAL A 127 -8.04 -6.29 14.81
C VAL A 127 -6.70 -5.57 14.62
N ALA A 128 -5.62 -6.10 15.19
CA ALA A 128 -4.29 -5.53 15.03
C ALA A 128 -3.83 -5.52 13.57
N ARG A 129 -4.09 -6.60 12.84
CA ARG A 129 -3.75 -6.75 11.41
C ARG A 129 -4.54 -5.79 10.53
N ALA A 130 -5.81 -5.51 10.86
CA ALA A 130 -6.65 -4.59 10.10
C ALA A 130 -6.15 -3.14 10.17
N GLY A 131 -5.50 -2.74 11.27
CA GLY A 131 -4.93 -1.39 11.42
C GLY A 131 -5.94 -0.25 11.20
N GLY A 132 -7.25 -0.51 11.40
CA GLY A 132 -8.33 0.42 11.09
C GLY A 132 -8.80 0.40 9.63
N ALA A 133 -8.32 -0.54 8.81
CA ALA A 133 -8.71 -0.74 7.43
C ALA A 133 -9.33 -2.14 7.23
N PRO A 134 -10.65 -2.33 7.46
CA PRO A 134 -11.30 -3.65 7.42
C PRO A 134 -11.14 -4.36 6.07
N GLY A 135 -11.01 -3.62 4.97
CA GLY A 135 -10.76 -4.17 3.63
C GLY A 135 -9.46 -4.98 3.53
N SER A 136 -8.45 -4.65 4.33
CA SER A 136 -7.17 -5.36 4.37
C SER A 136 -7.30 -6.81 4.86
N LEU A 137 -8.42 -7.17 5.46
CA LEU A 137 -8.67 -8.52 5.95
C LEU A 137 -9.12 -9.49 4.85
N PHE A 138 -9.55 -9.00 3.69
CA PHE A 138 -10.17 -9.81 2.63
C PHE A 138 -9.26 -10.10 1.43
N GLY A 139 -8.09 -9.52 1.36
CA GLY A 139 -7.07 -9.84 0.34
C GLY A 139 -6.11 -10.93 0.81
N ALA A 140 -6.61 -12.04 1.36
CA ALA A 140 -5.94 -12.94 2.29
C ALA A 140 -4.54 -13.42 1.87
N ASP A 141 -4.32 -13.85 0.64
CA ASP A 141 -3.04 -14.50 0.28
C ASP A 141 -1.91 -13.50 0.03
N SER A 142 -2.16 -12.40 -0.65
CA SER A 142 -1.17 -11.35 -0.92
C SER A 142 -0.79 -10.60 0.36
N ILE A 143 -1.78 -10.23 1.16
CA ILE A 143 -1.57 -9.49 2.42
C ILE A 143 -0.85 -10.36 3.44
N ALA A 144 -1.24 -11.62 3.61
CA ALA A 144 -0.54 -12.56 4.49
C ALA A 144 0.92 -12.75 4.07
N ALA A 145 1.19 -12.85 2.77
CA ALA A 145 2.55 -12.93 2.23
C ALA A 145 3.38 -11.67 2.53
N SER A 146 2.77 -10.48 2.38
CA SER A 146 3.42 -9.19 2.67
C SER A 146 3.73 -9.03 4.15
N TYR A 147 2.80 -9.39 5.04
CA TYR A 147 3.04 -9.41 6.49
C TYR A 147 4.11 -10.42 6.90
N ALA A 148 4.11 -11.63 6.31
CA ALA A 148 5.14 -12.62 6.56
C ALA A 148 6.52 -12.15 6.08
N ALA A 149 6.59 -11.46 4.94
CA ALA A 149 7.81 -10.86 4.43
C ALA A 149 8.32 -9.73 5.33
N ALA A 150 7.43 -8.82 5.76
CA ALA A 150 7.73 -7.72 6.67
C ALA A 150 8.23 -8.23 8.04
N ARG A 151 7.58 -9.25 8.59
CA ARG A 151 7.99 -9.88 9.85
C ARG A 151 9.39 -10.48 9.73
N ARG A 152 9.66 -11.26 8.66
CA ARG A 152 11.01 -11.81 8.40
C ARG A 152 12.08 -10.72 8.30
N LEU A 153 11.78 -9.60 7.63
CA LEU A 153 12.68 -8.48 7.52
C LEU A 153 12.98 -7.84 8.88
N LEU A 154 11.93 -7.61 9.68
CA LEU A 154 12.06 -7.04 11.02
C LEU A 154 12.83 -7.99 11.94
N ASP A 155 12.52 -9.29 11.92
CA ASP A 155 13.21 -10.30 12.72
C ASP A 155 14.70 -10.37 12.35
N ALA A 156 15.03 -10.27 11.06
CA ALA A 156 16.42 -10.22 10.60
C ALA A 156 17.14 -8.93 11.07
N ALA A 157 16.45 -7.79 11.06
CA ALA A 157 17.01 -6.54 11.59
C ALA A 157 17.25 -6.58 13.11
N LEU A 158 16.44 -7.32 13.85
CA LEU A 158 16.57 -7.49 15.30
C LEU A 158 17.63 -8.53 15.72
N GLN A 159 18.19 -9.29 14.77
CA GLN A 159 19.26 -10.26 15.09
C GLN A 159 20.51 -9.57 15.65
N PRO A 160 21.24 -10.22 16.58
CA PRO A 160 22.48 -9.70 17.14
C PRO A 160 23.52 -9.38 16.05
N SER A 161 24.46 -8.49 16.38
CA SER A 161 25.59 -8.12 15.49
C SER A 161 26.63 -9.22 15.29
N ALA A 162 26.37 -10.44 15.77
CA ALA A 162 27.20 -11.62 15.53
C ALA A 162 27.20 -12.03 14.03
N PRO A 163 28.22 -12.77 13.56
CA PRO A 163 28.29 -13.23 12.17
C PRO A 163 27.04 -13.99 11.69
N ALA A 164 26.43 -14.78 12.56
CA ALA A 164 25.18 -15.49 12.26
C ALA A 164 24.01 -14.51 11.95
N GLY A 165 23.87 -13.43 12.73
CA GLY A 165 22.86 -12.40 12.49
C GLY A 165 23.13 -11.62 11.19
N ALA A 166 24.40 -11.35 10.86
CA ALA A 166 24.77 -10.74 9.58
C ALA A 166 24.35 -11.62 8.40
N THR A 167 24.57 -12.93 8.51
CA THR A 167 24.14 -13.90 7.48
C THR A 167 22.62 -13.90 7.30
N GLU A 168 21.85 -13.86 8.36
CA GLU A 168 20.37 -13.82 8.29
C GLU A 168 19.87 -12.51 7.64
N ARG A 169 20.50 -11.38 7.92
CA ARG A 169 20.20 -10.09 7.24
C ARG A 169 20.45 -10.17 5.73
N ILE A 170 21.57 -10.75 5.31
CA ILE A 170 21.89 -10.94 3.89
C ILE A 170 20.88 -11.87 3.22
N LYS A 171 20.53 -12.99 3.85
CA LYS A 171 19.52 -13.92 3.33
C LYS A 171 18.14 -13.26 3.21
N ALA A 172 17.74 -12.45 4.20
CA ALA A 172 16.47 -11.74 4.16
C ALA A 172 16.44 -10.73 3.00
N ALA A 173 17.51 -9.98 2.77
CA ALA A 173 17.63 -9.05 1.66
C ALA A 173 17.60 -9.77 0.29
N ALA A 174 18.31 -10.89 0.15
CA ALA A 174 18.36 -11.65 -1.09
C ALA A 174 16.98 -12.20 -1.50
N ARG A 175 16.13 -12.58 -0.54
CA ARG A 175 14.79 -13.08 -0.80
C ARG A 175 13.81 -12.01 -1.32
N LEU A 176 14.06 -10.73 -1.08
CA LEU A 176 13.20 -9.65 -1.55
C LEU A 176 13.20 -9.48 -3.08
N GLY A 177 14.25 -9.93 -3.76
CA GLY A 177 14.36 -9.80 -5.21
C GLY A 177 13.75 -10.92 -6.04
N VAL A 178 13.47 -12.07 -5.42
CA VAL A 178 12.90 -13.24 -6.11
C VAL A 178 11.39 -13.07 -6.32
N ALA A 179 10.74 -12.20 -5.57
CA ALA A 179 9.30 -11.96 -5.64
C ALA A 179 8.84 -11.05 -6.79
N GLY A 180 9.74 -10.59 -7.66
CA GLY A 180 9.49 -10.07 -9.03
C GLY A 180 8.55 -8.88 -9.21
N ALA A 181 7.79 -8.45 -8.23
CA ALA A 181 6.84 -7.36 -8.39
C ALA A 181 7.18 -6.23 -7.42
N ARG A 182 7.43 -5.02 -7.96
CA ARG A 182 7.58 -3.79 -7.18
C ARG A 182 6.38 -3.60 -6.22
N GLY A 183 5.15 -3.95 -6.66
CA GLY A 183 3.96 -3.94 -5.84
C GLY A 183 4.10 -4.77 -4.56
N ALA A 184 4.57 -6.01 -4.63
CA ALA A 184 4.77 -6.86 -3.46
C ALA A 184 5.80 -6.30 -2.46
N PHE A 185 6.81 -5.55 -2.95
CA PHE A 185 7.77 -4.88 -2.09
C PHE A 185 7.14 -3.66 -1.39
N SER A 186 6.33 -2.87 -2.07
CA SER A 186 5.58 -1.75 -1.49
C SER A 186 4.59 -2.26 -0.44
N ASP A 187 3.82 -3.31 -0.75
CA ASP A 187 2.89 -3.95 0.19
C ASP A 187 3.61 -4.47 1.46
N MET A 188 4.82 -4.99 1.29
CA MET A 188 5.67 -5.43 2.41
C MET A 188 6.14 -4.24 3.26
N LEU A 189 6.49 -3.08 2.66
CA LEU A 189 6.84 -1.87 3.40
C LEU A 189 5.64 -1.31 4.17
N ASP A 190 4.43 -1.38 3.61
CA ASP A 190 3.19 -0.99 4.30
C ASP A 190 2.91 -1.91 5.50
N ALA A 191 3.03 -3.22 5.31
CA ALA A 191 2.92 -4.18 6.40
C ALA A 191 3.98 -3.94 7.50
N LEU A 192 5.22 -3.58 7.12
CA LEU A 192 6.29 -3.26 8.06
C LEU A 192 5.98 -1.99 8.87
N THR A 193 5.38 -0.97 8.25
CA THR A 193 4.91 0.23 8.95
C THR A 193 3.90 -0.16 10.05
N VAL A 194 2.92 -1.00 9.74
CA VAL A 194 1.92 -1.46 10.73
C VAL A 194 2.58 -2.24 11.87
N LEU A 195 3.52 -3.13 11.58
CA LEU A 195 4.24 -3.90 12.60
C LEU A 195 5.06 -3.00 13.54
N LEU A 196 5.73 -1.99 13.00
CA LEU A 196 6.50 -1.02 13.80
C LEU A 196 5.59 -0.13 14.66
N HIS A 197 4.44 0.31 14.14
CA HIS A 197 3.45 1.04 14.94
C HIS A 197 2.91 0.20 16.10
N ASP A 198 2.56 -1.05 15.86
CA ASP A 198 2.10 -1.95 16.91
C ASP A 198 3.19 -2.20 17.97
N ARG A 199 4.44 -2.42 17.52
CA ARG A 199 5.60 -2.55 18.40
C ARG A 199 5.81 -1.29 19.24
N THR A 200 5.74 -0.09 18.65
CA THR A 200 5.87 1.17 19.38
C THR A 200 4.81 1.29 20.48
N ARG A 201 3.53 1.01 20.15
CA ARG A 201 2.45 1.04 21.15
C ARG A 201 2.67 0.07 22.30
N LYS A 202 3.11 -1.14 22.00
CA LYS A 202 3.43 -2.16 23.03
C LYS A 202 4.58 -1.72 23.94
N MET A 203 5.63 -1.11 23.37
CA MET A 203 6.75 -0.57 24.14
C MET A 203 6.34 0.58 25.05
N VAL A 204 5.52 1.52 24.54
CA VAL A 204 4.96 2.61 25.35
C VAL A 204 4.12 2.06 26.50
N ALA A 205 3.22 1.11 26.23
CA ALA A 205 2.36 0.50 27.24
C ALA A 205 3.15 -0.27 28.31
N ALA A 206 4.32 -0.81 27.94
CA ALA A 206 5.24 -1.50 28.87
C ALA A 206 6.20 -0.55 29.61
N GLY A 207 6.15 0.76 29.36
CA GLY A 207 7.06 1.74 29.97
C GLY A 207 8.48 1.75 29.40
N HIS A 208 8.71 1.12 28.25
CA HIS A 208 10.02 1.04 27.59
C HIS A 208 10.21 2.22 26.64
N GLU A 209 10.32 3.44 27.19
CA GLU A 209 10.33 4.68 26.38
C GLU A 209 11.50 4.77 25.40
N SER A 210 12.71 4.32 25.79
CA SER A 210 13.87 4.33 24.90
C SER A 210 13.68 3.43 23.67
N ASP A 211 13.09 2.24 23.85
CA ASP A 211 12.79 1.30 22.78
C ASP A 211 11.65 1.80 21.90
N ALA A 212 10.63 2.41 22.50
CA ALA A 212 9.53 3.03 21.78
C ALA A 212 10.06 4.15 20.86
N ARG A 213 10.96 5.00 21.37
CA ARG A 213 11.58 6.07 20.58
C ARG A 213 12.40 5.52 19.42
N ARG A 214 13.24 4.47 19.64
CA ARG A 214 13.99 3.82 18.57
C ARG A 214 13.07 3.20 17.52
N THR A 215 12.00 2.54 17.96
CA THR A 215 11.01 1.96 17.04
C THR A 215 10.26 3.04 16.24
N ALA A 216 9.95 4.17 16.85
CA ALA A 216 9.35 5.31 16.15
C ALA A 216 10.32 5.91 15.10
N MET A 217 11.62 5.99 15.40
CA MET A 217 12.64 6.43 14.41
C MET A 217 12.73 5.44 13.24
N ALA A 218 12.56 4.15 13.49
CA ALA A 218 12.54 3.14 12.44
C ALA A 218 11.41 3.36 11.42
N LEU A 219 10.27 3.95 11.83
CA LEU A 219 9.18 4.32 10.90
C LEU A 219 9.64 5.33 9.85
N VAL A 220 10.46 6.31 10.24
CA VAL A 220 11.01 7.30 9.30
C VAL A 220 11.88 6.62 8.24
N LEU A 221 12.64 5.60 8.62
CA LEU A 221 13.45 4.82 7.66
C LEU A 221 12.59 4.06 6.67
N VAL A 222 11.47 3.50 7.12
CA VAL A 222 10.51 2.79 6.25
C VAL A 222 9.83 3.78 5.29
N GLU A 223 9.38 4.93 5.76
CA GLU A 223 8.77 5.95 4.89
C GLU A 223 9.77 6.48 3.84
N ASN A 224 11.03 6.70 4.21
CA ASN A 224 12.07 7.04 3.24
C ASN A 224 12.31 5.90 2.22
N ALA A 225 12.22 4.65 2.65
CA ALA A 225 12.33 3.51 1.74
C ALA A 225 11.13 3.45 0.78
N LYS A 226 9.91 3.76 1.23
CA LYS A 226 8.72 3.85 0.37
C LYS A 226 8.89 4.92 -0.71
N LEU A 227 9.32 6.12 -0.33
CA LEU A 227 9.59 7.19 -1.29
C LEU A 227 10.61 6.77 -2.37
N ARG A 228 11.67 6.04 -1.97
CA ARG A 228 12.70 5.55 -2.89
C ARG A 228 12.21 4.36 -3.74
N ALA A 229 11.27 3.56 -3.24
CA ALA A 229 10.68 2.43 -3.95
C ALA A 229 9.86 2.87 -5.17
N HIS A 230 9.30 4.09 -5.16
CA HIS A 230 8.65 4.69 -6.34
C HIS A 230 9.62 5.03 -7.47
N GLY A 231 10.93 5.11 -7.18
CA GLY A 231 11.98 5.33 -8.18
C GLY A 231 12.47 4.02 -8.83
N ASN A 232 13.43 4.15 -9.73
CA ASN A 232 13.99 3.01 -10.47
C ASN A 232 15.09 2.27 -9.66
N VAL A 233 14.88 2.09 -8.35
CA VAL A 233 15.81 1.43 -7.44
C VAL A 233 15.47 -0.06 -7.32
N SER A 234 16.50 -0.91 -7.32
CA SER A 234 16.30 -2.35 -7.10
C SER A 234 15.72 -2.63 -5.70
N PRO A 235 14.59 -3.37 -5.58
CA PRO A 235 14.02 -3.77 -4.30
C PRO A 235 15.02 -4.51 -3.39
N GLN A 236 15.93 -5.30 -3.96
CA GLN A 236 16.98 -6.00 -3.22
C GLN A 236 17.97 -5.04 -2.57
N LEU A 237 18.47 -4.05 -3.32
CA LEU A 237 19.42 -3.07 -2.80
C LEU A 237 18.76 -2.17 -1.76
N LEU A 238 17.53 -1.74 -2.03
CA LEU A 238 16.76 -0.92 -1.10
C LEU A 238 16.43 -1.69 0.19
N GLY A 239 16.02 -2.96 0.06
CA GLY A 239 15.77 -3.82 1.22
C GLY A 239 17.02 -4.12 2.03
N ALA A 240 18.16 -4.37 1.40
CA ALA A 240 19.44 -4.57 2.08
C ALA A 240 19.86 -3.31 2.87
N SER A 241 19.75 -2.15 2.26
CA SER A 241 20.00 -0.86 2.92
C SER A 241 19.06 -0.63 4.10
N LEU A 242 17.75 -0.91 3.92
CA LEU A 242 16.74 -0.76 4.96
C LEU A 242 16.99 -1.69 6.15
N ILE A 243 17.30 -2.97 5.91
CA ILE A 243 17.61 -3.95 6.97
C ILE A 243 18.80 -3.46 7.80
N GLY A 244 19.86 -2.98 7.15
CA GLY A 244 21.03 -2.43 7.84
C GLY A 244 20.69 -1.22 8.70
N ALA A 245 19.97 -0.25 8.16
CA ALA A 245 19.55 0.95 8.87
C ALA A 245 18.61 0.62 10.06
N LEU A 246 17.66 -0.30 9.88
CA LEU A 246 16.79 -0.78 10.95
C LEU A 246 17.59 -1.48 12.05
N HIS A 247 18.57 -2.31 11.69
CA HIS A 247 19.44 -2.98 12.65
C HIS A 247 20.18 -1.99 13.53
N GLU A 248 20.79 -0.96 12.95
CA GLU A 248 21.51 0.08 13.70
C GLU A 248 20.57 0.92 14.58
N THR A 249 19.38 1.23 14.09
CA THR A 249 18.40 2.05 14.83
C THR A 249 17.73 1.30 15.99
N LEU A 250 17.43 0.01 15.81
CA LEU A 250 16.70 -0.81 16.80
C LEU A 250 17.62 -1.47 17.84
N ARG A 251 18.94 -1.33 17.71
CA ARG A 251 19.88 -1.85 18.71
C ARG A 251 19.68 -1.15 20.05
N PRO A 252 19.83 -1.89 21.17
CA PRO A 252 19.80 -1.34 22.51
C PRO A 252 20.98 -0.39 22.80
#